data_b104a5f02cbed9f4e4f4ad88493a6e2a
#
_entry.id   b104a5f02cbed9f4e4f4ad88493a6e2a
#
_cell.length_a   1.000
_cell.length_b   1.000
_cell.length_c   1.000
_cell.angle_alpha   90.00
_cell.angle_beta   90.00
_cell.angle_gamma   90.00
#
_symmetry.space_group_name_H-M   'P 1'
#
loop_
_entity.id
_entity.type
_entity.pdbx_description
1 polymer ?
#
loop_
_entity_poly.entity_id
_entity_poly.type
_entity_poly.pdbx_seq_one_letter_code
_entity_poly.pdbx_strand_id
1 'polypeptide(L)'
;MHKSVVSNRTTTVDMTEEKQKLKYDDDSIRSLNPLEHIRMRPGMYIGKLGNGEHNDDGIYVLFKEVIDNCIDEFTTGNGTKVEIVLDSERVRVRDYGRGIPLGKVIDCVSKINTGGKFDVGDDGKPKAFSCSIGLNGVGLKAVNALSDEFEVISRREGKQFRAFFKSGKVKEKGESDTTEPNGTEIMFKPSNDIFKGYRFEEKFIVKRLQNYAWLNTGLHLYLNGEEFYSENGLIDLLDDKRESDPLYKPFHYRSSKIEFALTHLATTDETYYSFANGQYTVDGGTHLSAFREGVLKAVNDIAGKTLDPSDVRSGILGVVSVRLEDPIFESQTKNKLGNTDIRQWVVNEVKQAVAAELYKNDEFKTTLFEKIAQNESIRKQIQNVKKEAKEQAKKISLKIPKLRDCKYHYSDFDGKKKQDEKLKCLASTIFLTEGDSAGSNMIYARNPETQAVFPLRGKPFNVQGKKKEIMYKNEELYFIMQALGIEDSIENLRYDKVVIASDADVDGFHIRLLLMTYFMTYFRPLVQSGHLYILETPLFRVRNKKKNIYCYSEEERENAIKELGRGCEITRFKGLGEISPQEFGQFIGKGIRLQKVSIDCDKKLDGMMEFYMGGNTDQRRDFILDNIL
;
A
#
# COMPACT_ATOMS: atom_id res chain seq x y z
N MET A 1 58.54 50.97 -28.63
CA MET A 1 59.12 49.69 -29.09
C MET A 1 58.96 48.66 -27.99
N HIS A 2 58.24 47.72 -28.15
CA HIS A 2 58.17 46.28 -27.83
C HIS A 2 56.72 45.81 -27.71
N LYS A 3 56.28 45.13 -28.73
CA LYS A 3 55.05 44.35 -28.75
C LYS A 3 55.30 43.07 -28.01
N SER A 4 54.48 42.74 -27.02
CA SER A 4 54.37 41.38 -26.49
C SER A 4 53.05 40.76 -26.93
N VAL A 5 53.20 39.71 -27.73
CA VAL A 5 52.14 38.84 -28.24
C VAL A 5 51.72 37.92 -27.08
N VAL A 6 50.45 37.98 -26.67
CA VAL A 6 49.86 36.99 -25.78
C VAL A 6 49.20 35.90 -26.64
N SER A 7 49.79 34.71 -26.60
CA SER A 7 49.30 33.49 -27.25
C SER A 7 48.17 32.92 -26.40
N ASN A 8 46.95 32.92 -26.96
CA ASN A 8 45.83 32.13 -26.48
C ASN A 8 46.07 30.66 -26.81
N ARG A 9 46.44 29.84 -25.85
CA ARG A 9 46.31 28.36 -25.93
C ARG A 9 44.92 27.94 -25.50
N THR A 10 44.06 27.64 -26.46
CA THR A 10 42.82 26.92 -26.26
C THR A 10 43.20 25.45 -26.08
N THR A 11 43.13 24.96 -24.86
CA THR A 11 43.21 23.52 -24.54
C THR A 11 41.87 22.86 -24.89
N THR A 12 41.77 22.28 -26.04
CA THR A 12 40.74 21.31 -26.40
C THR A 12 41.03 20.04 -25.59
N VAL A 13 40.19 19.78 -24.59
CA VAL A 13 40.17 18.47 -23.89
C VAL A 13 39.51 17.49 -24.86
N ASP A 14 40.34 16.62 -25.44
CA ASP A 14 39.94 15.51 -26.31
C ASP A 14 39.33 14.42 -25.41
N MET A 15 37.99 14.42 -25.27
CA MET A 15 37.24 13.36 -24.56
C MET A 15 36.97 12.19 -25.54
N THR A 16 38.02 11.48 -25.92
CA THR A 16 37.89 10.14 -26.45
C THR A 16 37.83 9.15 -25.26
N GLU A 17 36.62 8.95 -24.72
CA GLU A 17 36.32 7.75 -23.93
C GLU A 17 36.42 6.53 -24.89
N GLU A 18 37.54 5.81 -24.80
CA GLU A 18 37.61 4.45 -25.30
C GLU A 18 36.54 3.60 -24.63
N LYS A 19 35.42 3.36 -25.32
CA LYS A 19 34.47 2.31 -24.97
C LYS A 19 35.24 0.98 -24.99
N GLN A 20 35.73 0.53 -23.82
CA GLN A 20 36.17 -0.85 -23.67
C GLN A 20 35.06 -1.75 -24.16
N LYS A 21 35.25 -2.39 -25.32
CA LYS A 21 34.40 -3.49 -25.80
C LYS A 21 34.44 -4.57 -24.73
N LEU A 22 33.33 -4.72 -23.99
CA LEU A 22 33.13 -5.84 -23.06
C LEU A 22 33.40 -7.14 -23.88
N LYS A 23 34.48 -7.85 -23.55
CA LYS A 23 34.74 -9.17 -24.09
C LYS A 23 33.70 -10.13 -23.53
N TYR A 24 32.96 -10.80 -24.37
CA TYR A 24 32.09 -11.90 -24.03
C TYR A 24 32.70 -13.18 -24.60
N ASP A 25 33.45 -13.89 -23.78
CA ASP A 25 34.18 -15.12 -24.10
C ASP A 25 33.94 -16.18 -22.99
N ASP A 26 34.51 -17.35 -23.13
CA ASP A 26 34.32 -18.47 -22.20
C ASP A 26 34.72 -18.09 -20.74
N ASP A 27 35.71 -17.23 -20.58
CA ASP A 27 36.16 -16.74 -19.26
C ASP A 27 35.17 -15.77 -18.61
N SER A 28 34.25 -15.21 -19.40
CA SER A 28 33.18 -14.30 -18.90
C SER A 28 32.00 -15.06 -18.30
N ILE A 29 31.92 -16.39 -18.48
CA ILE A 29 30.86 -17.25 -17.93
C ILE A 29 31.33 -17.84 -16.58
N ARG A 30 30.63 -17.44 -15.49
CA ARG A 30 30.93 -17.90 -14.13
C ARG A 30 29.77 -18.69 -13.56
N SER A 31 30.04 -19.86 -13.01
CA SER A 31 29.11 -20.60 -12.14
C SER A 31 29.27 -20.13 -10.69
N LEU A 32 28.19 -19.67 -10.09
CA LEU A 32 28.18 -19.25 -8.69
C LEU A 32 27.73 -20.39 -7.79
N ASN A 33 28.32 -20.45 -6.59
CA ASN A 33 27.71 -21.29 -5.58
C ASN A 33 26.39 -20.66 -5.08
N PRO A 34 25.41 -21.44 -4.60
CA PRO A 34 24.08 -20.94 -4.26
C PRO A 34 24.08 -19.78 -3.25
N LEU A 35 24.90 -19.81 -2.21
CA LEU A 35 24.95 -18.73 -1.21
C LEU A 35 25.57 -17.44 -1.78
N GLU A 36 26.54 -17.56 -2.67
CA GLU A 36 27.10 -16.42 -3.41
C GLU A 36 26.08 -15.81 -4.36
N HIS A 37 25.27 -16.65 -5.04
CA HIS A 37 24.19 -16.16 -5.88
C HIS A 37 23.13 -15.40 -5.07
N ILE A 38 22.74 -15.90 -3.88
CA ILE A 38 21.81 -15.21 -2.98
C ILE A 38 22.35 -13.83 -2.60
N ARG A 39 23.64 -13.72 -2.22
CA ARG A 39 24.27 -12.43 -1.87
C ARG A 39 24.36 -11.47 -3.06
N MET A 40 24.59 -11.99 -4.27
CA MET A 40 24.70 -11.19 -5.49
C MET A 40 23.34 -10.71 -5.99
N ARG A 41 22.27 -11.48 -5.80
CA ARG A 41 20.91 -11.22 -6.28
C ARG A 41 19.87 -11.37 -5.16
N PRO A 42 20.02 -10.66 -4.04
CA PRO A 42 19.16 -10.84 -2.87
C PRO A 42 17.68 -10.56 -3.17
N GLY A 43 17.38 -9.61 -4.08
CA GLY A 43 16.01 -9.28 -4.48
C GLY A 43 15.21 -10.44 -5.08
N MET A 44 15.87 -11.46 -5.65
CA MET A 44 15.18 -12.66 -6.12
C MET A 44 14.63 -13.54 -4.98
N TYR A 45 15.19 -13.44 -3.78
CA TYR A 45 14.87 -14.28 -2.63
C TYR A 45 14.04 -13.58 -1.57
N ILE A 46 14.25 -12.27 -1.39
CA ILE A 46 13.63 -11.49 -0.32
C ILE A 46 12.88 -10.24 -0.83
N GLY A 47 12.80 -10.04 -2.15
CA GLY A 47 12.15 -8.88 -2.73
C GLY A 47 12.94 -7.58 -2.50
N LYS A 48 12.29 -6.52 -2.07
CA LYS A 48 12.88 -5.21 -1.80
C LYS A 48 13.89 -5.30 -0.66
N LEU A 49 15.07 -4.70 -0.80
CA LEU A 49 16.08 -4.70 0.27
C LEU A 49 15.64 -3.82 1.44
N GLY A 50 15.57 -2.52 1.23
CA GLY A 50 15.19 -1.54 2.25
C GLY A 50 16.15 -1.41 3.43
N ASN A 51 15.83 -0.50 4.35
CA ASN A 51 16.59 -0.23 5.56
C ASN A 51 15.79 -0.48 6.87
N GLY A 52 14.59 -1.03 6.77
CA GLY A 52 13.70 -1.33 7.89
C GLY A 52 12.61 -0.30 8.16
N GLU A 53 12.54 0.79 7.39
CA GLU A 53 11.49 1.82 7.55
C GLU A 53 10.12 1.36 7.04
N HIS A 54 10.08 0.33 6.19
CA HIS A 54 8.86 -0.20 5.59
C HIS A 54 8.63 -1.67 5.96
N ASN A 55 7.36 -2.05 6.14
CA ASN A 55 6.97 -3.41 6.51
C ASN A 55 7.35 -4.49 5.47
N ASP A 56 7.57 -4.11 4.21
CA ASP A 56 7.97 -4.98 3.09
C ASP A 56 9.48 -5.04 2.87
N ASP A 57 10.28 -4.38 3.71
CA ASP A 57 11.74 -4.40 3.60
C ASP A 57 12.31 -5.80 3.90
N GLY A 58 13.36 -6.16 3.19
CA GLY A 58 13.94 -7.51 3.19
C GLY A 58 14.35 -8.05 4.54
N ILE A 59 14.76 -7.19 5.50
CA ILE A 59 15.09 -7.64 6.87
C ILE A 59 13.89 -8.30 7.55
N TYR A 60 12.65 -7.83 7.29
CA TYR A 60 11.44 -8.46 7.82
C TYR A 60 11.06 -9.73 7.09
N VAL A 61 11.52 -9.90 5.83
CA VAL A 61 11.40 -11.18 5.12
C VAL A 61 12.35 -12.20 5.73
N LEU A 62 13.58 -11.81 6.10
CA LEU A 62 14.50 -12.71 6.83
C LEU A 62 13.89 -13.17 8.16
N PHE A 63 13.33 -12.25 8.96
CA PHE A 63 12.63 -12.59 10.20
C PHE A 63 11.48 -13.58 9.93
N LYS A 64 10.67 -13.30 8.91
CA LYS A 64 9.54 -14.12 8.52
C LYS A 64 9.95 -15.56 8.18
N GLU A 65 11.02 -15.76 7.40
CA GLU A 65 11.49 -17.10 7.02
C GLU A 65 11.93 -17.94 8.23
N VAL A 66 12.37 -17.30 9.32
CA VAL A 66 12.70 -18.00 10.57
C VAL A 66 11.41 -18.36 11.33
N ILE A 67 10.50 -17.42 11.53
CA ILE A 67 9.24 -17.65 12.25
C ILE A 67 8.35 -18.67 11.52
N ASP A 68 8.27 -18.62 10.18
CA ASP A 68 7.48 -19.56 9.38
C ASP A 68 7.88 -21.02 9.66
N ASN A 69 9.15 -21.31 9.95
CA ASN A 69 9.56 -22.67 10.32
C ASN A 69 9.11 -23.06 11.72
N CYS A 70 9.05 -22.11 12.66
CA CYS A 70 8.49 -22.38 14.00
C CYS A 70 6.98 -22.65 13.93
N ILE A 71 6.25 -21.90 13.08
CA ILE A 71 4.84 -22.12 12.82
C ILE A 71 4.60 -23.49 12.18
N ASP A 72 5.45 -23.91 11.23
CA ASP A 72 5.35 -25.22 10.61
C ASP A 72 5.53 -26.37 11.62
N GLU A 73 6.41 -26.24 12.62
CA GLU A 73 6.51 -27.21 13.73
C GLU A 73 5.22 -27.25 14.57
N PHE A 74 4.68 -26.08 14.94
CA PHE A 74 3.41 -26.00 15.67
C PHE A 74 2.25 -26.63 14.89
N THR A 75 2.12 -26.34 13.58
CA THR A 75 1.01 -26.88 12.76
C THR A 75 1.08 -28.39 12.59
N THR A 76 2.26 -29.01 12.76
CA THR A 76 2.44 -30.47 12.80
C THR A 76 2.24 -31.05 14.20
N GLY A 77 1.78 -30.26 15.17
CA GLY A 77 1.51 -30.68 16.54
C GLY A 77 2.74 -30.73 17.46
N ASN A 78 3.84 -30.07 17.06
CA ASN A 78 5.09 -30.09 17.82
C ASN A 78 5.44 -28.69 18.34
N GLY A 79 5.41 -28.56 19.67
CA GLY A 79 5.70 -27.29 20.35
C GLY A 79 4.52 -26.32 20.29
N THR A 80 4.32 -25.58 21.37
CA THR A 80 3.24 -24.59 21.49
C THR A 80 3.79 -23.21 21.86
N LYS A 81 5.11 -23.07 21.90
CA LYS A 81 5.80 -21.86 22.35
C LYS A 81 6.90 -21.45 21.40
N VAL A 82 7.02 -20.16 21.11
CA VAL A 82 8.13 -19.54 20.38
C VAL A 82 8.56 -18.30 21.12
N GLU A 83 9.86 -18.17 21.37
CA GLU A 83 10.47 -17.02 22.01
C GLU A 83 11.30 -16.23 21.02
N ILE A 84 11.07 -14.92 20.96
CA ILE A 84 11.77 -13.98 20.10
C ILE A 84 12.46 -12.93 20.98
N VAL A 85 13.75 -12.75 20.78
CA VAL A 85 14.50 -11.62 21.33
C VAL A 85 14.95 -10.76 20.17
N LEU A 86 14.51 -9.52 20.18
CA LEU A 86 14.76 -8.52 19.17
C LEU A 86 15.54 -7.37 19.79
N ASP A 87 16.64 -7.00 19.21
CA ASP A 87 17.26 -5.69 19.36
C ASP A 87 17.26 -4.93 18.02
N SER A 88 17.86 -3.75 17.97
CA SER A 88 17.84 -2.92 16.77
C SER A 88 18.52 -3.55 15.55
N GLU A 89 19.42 -4.52 15.74
CA GLU A 89 20.26 -5.11 14.70
C GLU A 89 20.21 -6.64 14.64
N ARG A 90 19.76 -7.31 15.71
CA ARG A 90 19.80 -8.76 15.84
C ARG A 90 18.45 -9.33 16.18
N VAL A 91 18.21 -10.53 15.69
CA VAL A 91 17.03 -11.33 16.01
C VAL A 91 17.49 -12.71 16.49
N ARG A 92 16.92 -13.16 17.60
CA ARG A 92 17.02 -14.53 18.08
C ARG A 92 15.60 -15.11 18.19
N VAL A 93 15.38 -16.25 17.60
CA VAL A 93 14.09 -16.97 17.64
C VAL A 93 14.36 -18.39 18.10
N ARG A 94 13.58 -18.86 19.07
CA ARG A 94 13.62 -20.23 19.58
C ARG A 94 12.22 -20.85 19.54
N ASP A 95 12.09 -21.99 18.87
CA ASP A 95 10.94 -22.87 19.00
C ASP A 95 11.20 -24.01 20.00
N TYR A 96 10.14 -24.67 20.41
CA TYR A 96 10.16 -25.84 21.29
C TYR A 96 9.57 -27.05 20.58
N GLY A 97 9.81 -27.17 19.28
CA GLY A 97 9.42 -28.28 18.42
C GLY A 97 10.38 -29.46 18.51
N ARG A 98 10.42 -30.27 17.44
CA ARG A 98 11.25 -31.50 17.37
C ARG A 98 12.75 -31.23 17.29
N GLY A 99 13.15 -30.05 16.82
CA GLY A 99 14.51 -29.75 16.42
C GLY A 99 14.92 -30.34 15.06
N ILE A 100 15.83 -29.70 14.36
CA ILE A 100 16.42 -30.22 13.12
C ILE A 100 17.24 -31.46 13.44
N PRO A 101 17.15 -32.58 12.67
CA PRO A 101 18.03 -33.74 12.85
C PRO A 101 19.51 -33.34 12.90
N LEU A 102 20.24 -33.70 13.98
CA LEU A 102 21.55 -33.13 14.31
C LEU A 102 22.55 -33.26 13.16
N GLY A 103 22.57 -34.42 12.48
CA GLY A 103 23.45 -34.68 11.33
C GLY A 103 23.11 -33.89 10.06
N LYS A 104 21.99 -33.13 10.06
CA LYS A 104 21.48 -32.39 8.90
C LYS A 104 21.39 -30.87 9.12
N VAL A 105 21.77 -30.39 10.31
CA VAL A 105 21.63 -28.96 10.67
C VAL A 105 22.32 -28.06 9.65
N ILE A 106 23.58 -28.32 9.31
CA ILE A 106 24.35 -27.52 8.34
C ILE A 106 23.66 -27.57 6.97
N ASP A 107 23.29 -28.75 6.49
CA ASP A 107 22.64 -28.91 5.19
C ASP A 107 21.33 -28.12 5.11
N CYS A 108 20.52 -28.16 6.18
CA CYS A 108 19.24 -27.44 6.25
C CYS A 108 19.37 -25.92 6.19
N VAL A 109 20.48 -25.33 6.65
CA VAL A 109 20.67 -23.86 6.67
C VAL A 109 21.63 -23.34 5.61
N SER A 110 22.32 -24.22 4.83
CA SER A 110 23.32 -23.78 3.85
C SER A 110 23.14 -24.36 2.44
N LYS A 111 22.50 -25.52 2.28
CA LYS A 111 22.28 -26.13 0.95
C LYS A 111 20.86 -25.86 0.46
N ILE A 112 20.74 -25.23 -0.72
CA ILE A 112 19.43 -25.04 -1.35
C ILE A 112 18.77 -26.39 -1.67
N ASN A 113 17.44 -26.37 -1.81
CA ASN A 113 16.64 -27.57 -2.10
C ASN A 113 16.86 -28.70 -1.07
N THR A 114 17.11 -28.35 0.18
CA THR A 114 17.27 -29.28 1.28
C THR A 114 16.29 -28.96 2.40
N GLY A 115 15.51 -29.94 2.84
CA GLY A 115 14.52 -29.79 3.92
C GLY A 115 13.61 -31.01 4.02
N GLY A 116 13.01 -31.22 5.19
CA GLY A 116 12.07 -32.32 5.44
C GLY A 116 10.72 -32.19 4.73
N LYS A 117 10.48 -31.06 4.07
CA LYS A 117 9.24 -30.73 3.35
C LYS A 117 9.18 -31.33 1.93
N PHE A 118 10.30 -31.88 1.44
CA PHE A 118 10.41 -32.56 0.14
C PHE A 118 10.20 -34.09 0.22
N ASP A 119 10.12 -34.66 1.44
CA ASP A 119 9.92 -36.09 1.60
C ASP A 119 8.43 -36.43 1.44
N VAL A 120 8.11 -37.05 0.32
CA VAL A 120 6.77 -37.51 0.00
C VAL A 120 6.63 -39.03 0.23
N GLY A 121 5.47 -39.45 0.74
CA GLY A 121 5.13 -40.85 0.88
C GLY A 121 4.81 -41.55 -0.44
N ASP A 122 4.59 -42.85 -0.40
CA ASP A 122 4.18 -43.65 -1.57
C ASP A 122 2.82 -43.21 -2.12
N ASP A 123 2.03 -42.48 -1.32
CA ASP A 123 0.76 -41.86 -1.68
C ASP A 123 0.92 -40.43 -2.26
N GLY A 124 2.17 -39.97 -2.45
CA GLY A 124 2.48 -38.64 -2.96
C GLY A 124 2.32 -37.48 -1.94
N LYS A 125 1.98 -37.79 -0.67
CA LYS A 125 1.81 -36.75 0.37
C LYS A 125 3.07 -36.54 1.17
N PRO A 126 3.33 -35.30 1.64
CA PRO A 126 4.47 -35.01 2.51
C PRO A 126 4.40 -35.83 3.81
N LYS A 127 5.46 -36.59 4.15
CA LYS A 127 5.52 -37.40 5.37
C LYS A 127 5.64 -36.59 6.66
N ALA A 128 6.37 -35.50 6.63
CA ALA A 128 6.74 -34.74 7.82
C ALA A 128 5.95 -33.43 8.01
N PHE A 129 5.45 -32.83 6.92
CA PHE A 129 4.75 -31.53 6.92
C PHE A 129 3.65 -31.53 5.86
N SER A 130 2.39 -31.58 6.25
CA SER A 130 1.25 -31.69 5.31
C SER A 130 0.82 -30.37 4.66
N CYS A 131 0.97 -29.24 5.35
CA CYS A 131 0.58 -27.92 4.85
C CYS A 131 1.57 -26.88 5.38
N SER A 132 2.77 -26.82 4.81
CA SER A 132 3.80 -25.92 5.30
C SER A 132 3.76 -24.55 4.65
N ILE A 133 4.25 -23.54 5.38
CA ILE A 133 4.38 -22.15 4.90
C ILE A 133 5.60 -22.04 3.97
N GLY A 134 6.71 -22.69 4.33
CA GLY A 134 7.98 -22.64 3.63
C GLY A 134 8.19 -23.82 2.69
N LEU A 135 7.77 -23.73 1.42
CA LEU A 135 7.83 -24.83 0.45
C LEU A 135 9.14 -24.92 -0.33
N ASN A 136 9.80 -23.79 -0.61
CA ASN A 136 10.89 -23.74 -1.59
C ASN A 136 12.25 -24.22 -1.05
N GLY A 137 12.36 -24.51 0.25
CA GLY A 137 13.61 -24.97 0.87
C GLY A 137 14.78 -23.99 0.74
N VAL A 138 14.52 -22.69 0.57
CA VAL A 138 15.54 -21.63 0.39
C VAL A 138 15.55 -20.59 1.52
N GLY A 139 14.51 -20.47 2.33
CA GLY A 139 14.33 -19.39 3.29
C GLY A 139 15.49 -19.23 4.28
N LEU A 140 15.78 -20.26 5.11
CA LEU A 140 16.90 -20.20 6.05
C LEU A 140 18.26 -20.02 5.37
N LYS A 141 18.42 -20.49 4.12
CA LYS A 141 19.64 -20.29 3.34
C LYS A 141 19.80 -18.82 2.95
N ALA A 142 18.69 -18.15 2.63
CA ALA A 142 18.69 -16.71 2.39
C ALA A 142 19.03 -15.95 3.68
N VAL A 143 18.44 -16.30 4.83
CA VAL A 143 18.79 -15.70 6.13
C VAL A 143 20.28 -15.85 6.41
N ASN A 144 20.84 -17.06 6.30
CA ASN A 144 22.26 -17.33 6.53
C ASN A 144 23.16 -16.56 5.54
N ALA A 145 22.87 -16.62 4.25
CA ALA A 145 23.68 -15.95 3.22
C ALA A 145 23.67 -14.42 3.33
N LEU A 146 22.53 -13.83 3.74
CA LEU A 146 22.33 -12.38 3.81
C LEU A 146 22.64 -11.79 5.20
N SER A 147 23.17 -12.59 6.12
CA SER A 147 23.58 -12.18 7.45
C SER A 147 25.11 -12.10 7.59
N ASP A 148 25.59 -11.12 8.34
CA ASP A 148 26.99 -11.04 8.76
C ASP A 148 27.29 -12.11 9.82
N GLU A 149 26.34 -12.34 10.73
CA GLU A 149 26.39 -13.39 11.73
C GLU A 149 25.10 -14.20 11.67
N PHE A 150 25.24 -15.52 11.64
CA PHE A 150 24.13 -16.46 11.70
C PHE A 150 24.52 -17.63 12.59
N GLU A 151 23.68 -17.96 13.54
CA GLU A 151 23.86 -19.11 14.43
C GLU A 151 22.62 -19.98 14.42
N VAL A 152 22.82 -21.28 14.41
CA VAL A 152 21.78 -22.28 14.59
C VAL A 152 22.17 -23.25 15.70
N ILE A 153 21.22 -23.46 16.62
CA ILE A 153 21.32 -24.50 17.65
C ILE A 153 20.11 -25.40 17.51
N SER A 154 20.33 -26.67 17.25
CA SER A 154 19.27 -27.67 17.25
C SER A 154 19.45 -28.59 18.46
N ARG A 155 18.38 -28.75 19.25
CA ARG A 155 18.33 -29.57 20.44
C ARG A 155 17.37 -30.73 20.22
N ARG A 156 17.89 -31.95 20.41
CA ARG A 156 17.09 -33.16 20.16
C ARG A 156 17.58 -34.32 21.02
N GLU A 157 16.68 -34.93 21.78
CA GLU A 157 16.90 -36.17 22.52
C GLU A 157 18.13 -36.10 23.49
N GLY A 158 18.25 -34.98 24.23
CA GLY A 158 19.32 -34.74 25.20
C GLY A 158 20.66 -34.32 24.60
N LYS A 159 20.72 -34.10 23.29
CA LYS A 159 21.87 -33.59 22.57
C LYS A 159 21.59 -32.31 21.85
N GLN A 160 22.61 -31.47 21.64
CA GLN A 160 22.51 -30.28 20.81
C GLN A 160 23.65 -30.22 19.80
N PHE A 161 23.33 -29.64 18.62
CA PHE A 161 24.30 -29.30 17.60
C PHE A 161 24.26 -27.79 17.38
N ARG A 162 25.40 -27.12 17.55
CA ARG A 162 25.58 -25.69 17.34
C ARG A 162 26.44 -25.46 16.10
N ALA A 163 26.04 -24.52 15.25
CA ALA A 163 26.84 -24.05 14.13
C ALA A 163 26.74 -22.53 13.99
N PHE A 164 27.91 -21.88 13.87
CA PHE A 164 28.05 -20.45 13.67
C PHE A 164 28.61 -20.14 12.29
N PHE A 165 28.01 -19.17 11.61
CA PHE A 165 28.34 -18.77 10.23
C PHE A 165 28.67 -17.27 10.18
N LYS A 166 29.59 -16.89 9.31
CA LYS A 166 29.81 -15.51 8.87
C LYS A 166 29.57 -15.42 7.37
N SER A 167 28.67 -14.56 6.95
CA SER A 167 28.32 -14.34 5.53
C SER A 167 28.10 -15.67 4.77
N GLY A 168 27.31 -16.59 5.36
CA GLY A 168 27.00 -17.90 4.80
C GLY A 168 28.08 -18.98 4.94
N LYS A 169 29.27 -18.66 5.47
CA LYS A 169 30.41 -19.62 5.63
C LYS A 169 30.51 -20.10 7.05
N VAL A 170 30.52 -21.43 7.27
CA VAL A 170 30.69 -22.05 8.58
C VAL A 170 32.02 -21.60 9.18
N LYS A 171 32.01 -21.14 10.43
CA LYS A 171 33.17 -20.77 11.21
C LYS A 171 33.41 -21.75 12.35
N GLU A 172 32.35 -22.09 13.08
CA GLU A 172 32.41 -22.98 14.24
C GLU A 172 31.23 -23.96 14.14
N LYS A 173 31.46 -25.18 14.61
CA LYS A 173 30.42 -26.19 14.78
C LYS A 173 30.79 -27.19 15.84
N GLY A 174 29.83 -27.75 16.54
CA GLY A 174 30.07 -28.76 17.56
C GLY A 174 28.77 -29.40 18.04
N GLU A 175 28.91 -30.63 18.54
CA GLU A 175 27.84 -31.37 19.23
C GLU A 175 28.22 -31.49 20.71
N SER A 176 27.21 -31.39 21.57
CA SER A 176 27.35 -31.60 23.03
C SER A 176 26.06 -32.12 23.61
N ASP A 177 26.13 -32.67 24.82
CA ASP A 177 24.94 -33.01 25.59
C ASP A 177 24.25 -31.74 26.11
N THR A 178 22.92 -31.80 26.30
CA THR A 178 22.12 -30.72 26.82
C THR A 178 20.97 -31.24 27.68
N THR A 179 20.60 -30.46 28.70
CA THR A 179 19.38 -30.67 29.50
C THR A 179 18.20 -29.80 29.02
N GLU A 180 18.46 -28.91 28.04
CA GLU A 180 17.46 -28.03 27.48
C GLU A 180 16.43 -28.82 26.65
N PRO A 181 15.15 -28.38 26.65
CA PRO A 181 14.12 -29.00 25.83
C PRO A 181 14.47 -29.03 24.34
N ASN A 182 13.90 -30.01 23.62
CA ASN A 182 13.99 -30.07 22.16
C ASN A 182 13.53 -28.76 21.51
N GLY A 183 14.04 -28.48 20.32
CA GLY A 183 13.68 -27.32 19.53
C GLY A 183 14.83 -26.78 18.70
N THR A 184 14.53 -25.75 17.92
CA THR A 184 15.54 -25.04 17.12
C THR A 184 15.65 -23.59 17.58
N GLU A 185 16.87 -23.10 17.66
CA GLU A 185 17.17 -21.71 17.95
C GLU A 185 17.98 -21.12 16.81
N ILE A 186 17.54 -20.01 16.27
CA ILE A 186 18.21 -19.25 15.20
C ILE A 186 18.51 -17.86 15.72
N MET A 187 19.75 -17.43 15.62
CA MET A 187 20.17 -16.04 15.79
C MET A 187 20.75 -15.53 14.48
N PHE A 188 20.37 -14.33 14.07
CA PHE A 188 20.97 -13.70 12.90
C PHE A 188 21.09 -12.18 13.04
N LYS A 189 22.13 -11.64 12.40
CA LYS A 189 22.38 -10.21 12.21
C LYS A 189 22.46 -9.96 10.71
N PRO A 190 21.48 -9.28 10.08
CA PRO A 190 21.53 -8.94 8.66
C PRO A 190 22.82 -8.22 8.27
N SER A 191 23.27 -8.42 7.04
CA SER A 191 24.54 -7.84 6.57
C SER A 191 24.44 -6.35 6.30
N ASN A 192 25.27 -5.53 6.94
CA ASN A 192 25.34 -4.10 6.70
C ASN A 192 25.83 -3.75 5.29
N ASP A 193 26.57 -4.63 4.62
CA ASP A 193 26.98 -4.44 3.23
C ASP A 193 25.79 -4.50 2.27
N ILE A 194 24.76 -5.28 2.63
CA ILE A 194 23.55 -5.51 1.80
C ILE A 194 22.42 -4.57 2.24
N PHE A 195 22.16 -4.48 3.54
CA PHE A 195 21.09 -3.66 4.13
C PHE A 195 21.71 -2.42 4.81
N LYS A 196 22.11 -1.44 4.03
CA LYS A 196 22.83 -0.27 4.53
C LYS A 196 22.04 0.51 5.56
N GLY A 197 22.59 0.62 6.78
CA GLY A 197 21.99 1.40 7.86
C GLY A 197 20.64 0.89 8.34
N TYR A 198 20.38 -0.41 8.20
CA TYR A 198 19.12 -1.00 8.61
C TYR A 198 18.90 -0.94 10.12
N ARG A 199 17.63 -0.89 10.48
CA ARG A 199 17.17 -1.02 11.86
C ARG A 199 15.83 -1.74 11.88
N PHE A 200 15.66 -2.66 12.84
CA PHE A 200 14.35 -3.28 13.07
C PHE A 200 13.43 -2.32 13.82
N GLU A 201 12.25 -2.07 13.27
CA GLU A 201 11.14 -1.38 13.94
C GLU A 201 10.20 -2.41 14.55
N GLU A 202 10.11 -2.44 15.87
CA GLU A 202 9.33 -3.43 16.62
C GLU A 202 7.86 -3.48 16.21
N LYS A 203 7.26 -2.33 15.86
CA LYS A 203 5.86 -2.25 15.38
C LYS A 203 5.52 -3.17 14.20
N PHE A 204 6.49 -3.42 13.29
CA PHE A 204 6.25 -4.30 12.14
C PHE A 204 6.35 -5.78 12.52
N ILE A 205 7.19 -6.11 13.51
CA ILE A 205 7.30 -7.45 14.10
C ILE A 205 6.02 -7.76 14.89
N VAL A 206 5.59 -6.86 15.78
CA VAL A 206 4.37 -6.98 16.58
C VAL A 206 3.16 -7.28 15.69
N LYS A 207 2.95 -6.51 14.63
CA LYS A 207 1.85 -6.74 13.69
C LYS A 207 1.87 -8.13 13.06
N ARG A 208 3.05 -8.67 12.75
CA ARG A 208 3.20 -10.04 12.22
C ARG A 208 2.89 -11.10 13.27
N LEU A 209 3.39 -10.94 14.49
CA LEU A 209 3.13 -11.87 15.59
C LEU A 209 1.66 -11.92 15.96
N GLN A 210 0.97 -10.79 15.96
CA GLN A 210 -0.49 -10.74 16.14
C GLN A 210 -1.21 -11.57 15.08
N ASN A 211 -0.85 -11.41 13.79
CA ASN A 211 -1.44 -12.22 12.72
C ASN A 211 -1.18 -13.73 12.92
N TYR A 212 0.04 -14.12 13.30
CA TYR A 212 0.34 -15.53 13.58
C TYR A 212 -0.45 -16.06 14.78
N ALA A 213 -0.61 -15.28 15.84
CA ALA A 213 -1.42 -15.66 16.99
C ALA A 213 -2.88 -15.92 16.60
N TRP A 214 -3.49 -15.01 15.84
CA TRP A 214 -4.87 -15.18 15.37
C TRP A 214 -5.08 -16.38 14.43
N LEU A 215 -4.07 -16.72 13.62
CA LEU A 215 -4.15 -17.85 12.67
C LEU A 215 -3.83 -19.19 13.30
N ASN A 216 -3.21 -19.21 14.49
CA ASN A 216 -2.70 -20.40 15.14
C ASN A 216 -3.12 -20.42 16.62
N THR A 217 -4.41 -20.65 16.86
CA THR A 217 -4.95 -20.77 18.23
C THR A 217 -4.20 -21.83 19.04
N GLY A 218 -3.80 -21.48 20.27
CA GLY A 218 -3.01 -22.35 21.14
C GLY A 218 -1.48 -22.19 20.98
N LEU A 219 -1.02 -21.33 20.06
CA LEU A 219 0.40 -20.96 19.95
C LEU A 219 0.70 -19.72 20.80
N HIS A 220 1.69 -19.82 21.66
CA HIS A 220 2.21 -18.74 22.49
C HIS A 220 3.48 -18.17 21.87
N LEU A 221 3.43 -16.92 21.42
CA LEU A 221 4.56 -16.18 20.86
C LEU A 221 5.01 -15.13 21.88
N TYR A 222 6.31 -15.07 22.17
CA TYR A 222 6.86 -14.08 23.10
C TYR A 222 7.87 -13.20 22.37
N LEU A 223 7.68 -11.88 22.41
CA LEU A 223 8.66 -10.90 21.93
C LEU A 223 9.20 -10.11 23.11
N ASN A 224 10.51 -10.25 23.38
CA ASN A 224 11.17 -9.60 24.52
C ASN A 224 10.45 -9.83 25.86
N GLY A 225 9.73 -10.95 26.01
CA GLY A 225 8.96 -11.32 27.19
C GLY A 225 7.47 -10.92 27.15
N GLU A 226 7.04 -10.11 26.19
CA GLU A 226 5.63 -9.82 25.93
C GLU A 226 4.96 -10.95 25.17
N GLU A 227 3.79 -11.41 25.62
CA GLU A 227 3.07 -12.53 25.06
C GLU A 227 2.08 -12.08 23.97
N PHE A 228 2.06 -12.80 22.86
CA PHE A 228 1.09 -12.72 21.77
C PHE A 228 0.37 -14.07 21.67
N TYR A 229 -0.88 -14.07 22.04
CA TYR A 229 -1.73 -15.27 22.08
C TYR A 229 -3.16 -14.90 21.66
N SER A 230 -3.88 -15.83 21.06
CA SER A 230 -5.29 -15.67 20.73
C SER A 230 -6.04 -16.95 21.10
N GLU A 231 -7.11 -16.77 21.88
CA GLU A 231 -7.99 -17.86 22.27
C GLU A 231 -9.03 -18.17 21.19
N ASN A 232 -9.57 -17.11 20.53
CA ASN A 232 -10.68 -17.24 19.61
C ASN A 232 -10.25 -17.10 18.13
N GLY A 233 -8.95 -16.91 17.87
CA GLY A 233 -8.37 -16.93 16.52
C GLY A 233 -8.91 -15.83 15.60
N LEU A 234 -9.59 -16.22 14.51
CA LEU A 234 -10.11 -15.26 13.54
C LEU A 234 -11.20 -14.33 14.09
N ILE A 235 -11.88 -14.72 15.17
CA ILE A 235 -12.82 -13.82 15.87
C ILE A 235 -12.06 -12.66 16.51
N ASP A 236 -10.97 -12.96 17.23
CA ASP A 236 -10.14 -11.92 17.86
C ASP A 236 -9.54 -10.98 16.80
N LEU A 237 -9.20 -11.52 15.61
CA LEU A 237 -8.77 -10.70 14.47
C LEU A 237 -9.89 -9.74 14.02
N LEU A 238 -11.12 -10.22 13.88
CA LEU A 238 -12.24 -9.33 13.52
C LEU A 238 -12.47 -8.27 14.59
N ASP A 239 -12.38 -8.63 15.87
CA ASP A 239 -12.56 -7.70 16.98
C ASP A 239 -11.46 -6.62 17.02
N ASP A 240 -10.21 -6.95 16.69
CA ASP A 240 -9.12 -5.97 16.56
C ASP A 240 -9.32 -5.02 15.36
N LYS A 241 -9.90 -5.52 14.28
CA LYS A 241 -10.02 -4.77 13.03
C LYS A 241 -11.34 -4.01 12.87
N ARG A 242 -12.35 -4.28 13.67
CA ARG A 242 -13.63 -3.57 13.59
C ARG A 242 -13.50 -2.12 14.09
N GLU A 243 -14.16 -1.21 13.39
CA GLU A 243 -14.22 0.21 13.73
C GLU A 243 -15.49 0.58 14.51
N SER A 244 -16.47 -0.31 14.54
CA SER A 244 -17.75 -0.17 15.24
C SER A 244 -18.25 -1.52 15.73
N ASP A 245 -19.29 -1.51 16.55
CA ASP A 245 -19.90 -2.75 17.00
C ASP A 245 -20.51 -3.54 15.83
N PRO A 246 -20.35 -4.88 15.85
CA PRO A 246 -20.92 -5.74 14.82
C PRO A 246 -22.44 -5.76 14.96
N LEU A 247 -23.15 -5.82 13.83
CA LEU A 247 -24.61 -5.88 13.80
C LEU A 247 -25.17 -7.18 14.37
N TYR A 248 -24.39 -8.23 14.34
CA TYR A 248 -24.67 -9.55 14.91
C TYR A 248 -23.35 -10.21 15.31
N LYS A 249 -23.42 -11.21 16.22
CA LYS A 249 -22.24 -11.97 16.65
C LYS A 249 -21.50 -12.53 15.45
N PRO A 250 -20.17 -12.31 15.32
CA PRO A 250 -19.40 -12.83 14.19
C PRO A 250 -19.60 -14.32 13.99
N PHE A 251 -19.96 -14.74 12.79
CA PHE A 251 -20.06 -16.14 12.41
C PHE A 251 -18.66 -16.68 12.12
N HIS A 252 -18.32 -17.79 12.73
CA HIS A 252 -17.04 -18.48 12.58
C HIS A 252 -17.25 -19.92 12.12
N TYR A 253 -16.50 -20.33 11.11
CA TYR A 253 -16.47 -21.69 10.58
C TYR A 253 -15.03 -22.17 10.44
N ARG A 254 -14.79 -23.42 10.84
CA ARG A 254 -13.47 -24.05 10.73
C ARG A 254 -13.59 -25.48 10.24
N SER A 255 -12.79 -25.84 9.23
CA SER A 255 -12.53 -27.20 8.78
C SER A 255 -11.04 -27.47 8.68
N SER A 256 -10.65 -28.63 8.18
CA SER A 256 -9.23 -28.98 7.98
C SER A 256 -8.55 -28.11 6.90
N LYS A 257 -9.31 -27.63 5.91
CA LYS A 257 -8.78 -26.91 4.74
C LYS A 257 -9.08 -25.42 4.72
N ILE A 258 -10.17 -25.00 5.37
CA ILE A 258 -10.58 -23.59 5.38
C ILE A 258 -11.08 -23.18 6.76
N GLU A 259 -10.73 -21.98 7.14
CA GLU A 259 -11.27 -21.29 8.31
C GLU A 259 -11.67 -19.89 7.89
N PHE A 260 -12.86 -19.46 8.29
CA PHE A 260 -13.29 -18.09 8.01
C PHE A 260 -14.20 -17.56 9.11
N ALA A 261 -14.22 -16.24 9.24
CA ALA A 261 -15.18 -15.54 10.06
C ALA A 261 -15.70 -14.30 9.34
N LEU A 262 -16.95 -13.92 9.60
CA LEU A 262 -17.58 -12.74 9.02
C LEU A 262 -18.61 -12.14 9.94
N THR A 263 -18.78 -10.83 9.81
CA THR A 263 -19.89 -10.05 10.37
C THR A 263 -20.19 -8.86 9.46
N HIS A 264 -21.26 -8.10 9.77
CA HIS A 264 -21.52 -6.81 9.13
C HIS A 264 -21.45 -5.69 10.17
N LEU A 265 -20.96 -4.55 9.73
CA LEU A 265 -20.91 -3.29 10.48
C LEU A 265 -21.99 -2.34 9.95
N ALA A 266 -22.31 -1.30 10.72
CA ALA A 266 -23.22 -0.26 10.27
C ALA A 266 -22.68 0.58 9.10
N THR A 267 -21.37 0.48 8.81
CA THR A 267 -20.69 1.15 7.68
C THR A 267 -21.14 0.62 6.31
N THR A 268 -20.67 1.25 5.25
CA THR A 268 -20.88 0.80 3.85
C THR A 268 -19.63 0.14 3.27
N ASP A 269 -18.51 0.18 3.98
CA ASP A 269 -17.23 -0.29 3.50
C ASP A 269 -17.15 -1.82 3.50
N GLU A 270 -16.49 -2.36 2.50
CA GLU A 270 -16.28 -3.79 2.31
C GLU A 270 -14.84 -4.12 2.68
N THR A 271 -14.62 -4.77 3.85
CA THR A 271 -13.29 -5.05 4.37
C THR A 271 -13.04 -6.55 4.49
N TYR A 272 -11.90 -6.99 3.94
CA TYR A 272 -11.50 -8.40 4.00
C TYR A 272 -10.03 -8.57 4.37
N TYR A 273 -9.78 -9.63 5.12
CA TYR A 273 -8.45 -10.15 5.39
C TYR A 273 -8.36 -11.58 4.85
N SER A 274 -7.33 -11.90 4.08
CA SER A 274 -7.20 -13.21 3.47
C SER A 274 -5.81 -13.80 3.68
N PHE A 275 -5.79 -15.12 3.94
CA PHE A 275 -4.57 -15.85 4.26
C PHE A 275 -4.51 -17.17 3.51
N ALA A 276 -3.32 -17.59 3.11
CA ALA A 276 -3.05 -18.90 2.54
C ALA A 276 -1.82 -19.50 3.25
N ASN A 277 -1.99 -20.68 3.88
CA ASN A 277 -0.97 -21.32 4.71
C ASN A 277 -0.32 -20.35 5.73
N GLY A 278 -1.14 -19.52 6.41
CA GLY A 278 -0.63 -18.53 7.36
C GLY A 278 -0.01 -17.26 6.75
N GLN A 279 0.09 -17.16 5.43
CA GLN A 279 0.59 -15.97 4.74
C GLN A 279 -0.54 -14.98 4.50
N TYR A 280 -0.35 -13.72 4.93
CA TYR A 280 -1.27 -12.64 4.60
C TYR A 280 -1.18 -12.29 3.12
N THR A 281 -2.27 -12.45 2.39
CA THR A 281 -2.37 -12.15 0.96
C THR A 281 -2.99 -10.76 0.80
N VAL A 282 -2.16 -9.73 0.83
CA VAL A 282 -2.60 -8.31 0.79
C VAL A 282 -3.44 -8.02 -0.45
N ASP A 283 -3.08 -8.60 -1.59
CA ASP A 283 -3.77 -8.44 -2.87
C ASP A 283 -4.86 -9.53 -3.09
N GLY A 284 -5.18 -10.28 -2.03
CA GLY A 284 -6.19 -11.34 -2.08
C GLY A 284 -5.79 -12.55 -2.93
N GLY A 285 -6.65 -12.90 -3.87
CA GLY A 285 -6.46 -14.03 -4.77
C GLY A 285 -7.73 -14.88 -4.93
N THR A 286 -7.56 -16.06 -5.49
CA THR A 286 -8.68 -16.97 -5.81
C THR A 286 -9.52 -17.35 -4.59
N HIS A 287 -8.89 -17.59 -3.43
CA HIS A 287 -9.60 -17.96 -2.20
C HIS A 287 -10.49 -16.82 -1.68
N LEU A 288 -10.04 -15.56 -1.72
CA LEU A 288 -10.85 -14.40 -1.31
C LEU A 288 -12.02 -14.20 -2.28
N SER A 289 -11.77 -14.26 -3.59
CA SER A 289 -12.84 -14.11 -4.59
C SER A 289 -13.88 -15.24 -4.47
N ALA A 290 -13.44 -16.48 -4.19
CA ALA A 290 -14.31 -17.61 -3.97
C ALA A 290 -15.10 -17.50 -2.66
N PHE A 291 -14.49 -16.99 -1.59
CA PHE A 291 -15.19 -16.70 -0.33
C PHE A 291 -16.33 -15.69 -0.54
N ARG A 292 -16.04 -14.55 -1.20
CA ARG A 292 -17.06 -13.52 -1.52
C ARG A 292 -18.21 -14.09 -2.36
N GLU A 293 -17.89 -14.94 -3.33
CA GLU A 293 -18.88 -15.64 -4.16
C GLU A 293 -19.71 -16.65 -3.35
N GLY A 294 -19.07 -17.42 -2.47
CA GLY A 294 -19.74 -18.40 -1.61
C GLY A 294 -20.75 -17.76 -0.67
N VAL A 295 -20.37 -16.65 -0.01
CA VAL A 295 -21.28 -15.87 0.85
C VAL A 295 -22.47 -15.36 0.05
N LEU A 296 -22.24 -14.74 -1.11
CA LEU A 296 -23.32 -14.23 -1.97
C LEU A 296 -24.29 -15.34 -2.40
N LYS A 297 -23.77 -16.50 -2.80
CA LYS A 297 -24.60 -17.65 -3.21
C LYS A 297 -25.43 -18.20 -2.06
N ALA A 298 -24.86 -18.28 -0.84
CA ALA A 298 -25.61 -18.70 0.33
C ALA A 298 -26.78 -17.76 0.63
N VAL A 299 -26.53 -16.45 0.61
CA VAL A 299 -27.55 -15.44 0.89
C VAL A 299 -28.64 -15.43 -0.20
N ASN A 300 -28.28 -15.58 -1.48
CA ASN A 300 -29.24 -15.70 -2.59
C ASN A 300 -30.14 -16.95 -2.46
N ASP A 301 -29.56 -18.08 -2.08
CA ASP A 301 -30.33 -19.32 -1.88
C ASP A 301 -31.38 -19.17 -0.77
N ILE A 302 -30.99 -18.55 0.35
CA ILE A 302 -31.90 -18.29 1.48
C ILE A 302 -32.97 -17.22 1.11
N ALA A 303 -32.58 -16.20 0.34
CA ALA A 303 -33.50 -15.16 -0.13
C ALA A 303 -34.50 -15.67 -1.17
N GLY A 304 -34.21 -16.78 -1.84
CA GLY A 304 -35.01 -17.30 -2.97
C GLY A 304 -34.99 -16.38 -4.22
N LYS A 305 -34.05 -15.44 -4.28
CA LYS A 305 -33.89 -14.47 -5.37
C LYS A 305 -32.43 -14.03 -5.52
N THR A 306 -32.07 -13.55 -6.71
CA THR A 306 -30.76 -12.94 -6.94
C THR A 306 -30.75 -11.51 -6.39
N LEU A 307 -29.84 -11.25 -5.44
CA LEU A 307 -29.58 -9.95 -4.85
C LEU A 307 -28.40 -9.29 -5.56
N ASP A 308 -28.34 -7.96 -5.50
CA ASP A 308 -27.17 -7.24 -5.99
C ASP A 308 -25.96 -7.54 -5.07
N PRO A 309 -24.82 -7.96 -5.64
CA PRO A 309 -23.64 -8.28 -4.85
C PRO A 309 -23.17 -7.14 -3.93
N SER A 310 -23.35 -5.88 -4.35
CA SER A 310 -22.98 -4.72 -3.55
C SER A 310 -23.85 -4.56 -2.30
N ASP A 311 -25.13 -4.90 -2.39
CA ASP A 311 -26.05 -4.82 -1.25
C ASP A 311 -25.73 -5.86 -0.18
N VAL A 312 -25.32 -7.07 -0.60
CA VAL A 312 -24.91 -8.16 0.32
C VAL A 312 -23.59 -7.87 0.99
N ARG A 313 -22.63 -7.26 0.26
CA ARG A 313 -21.26 -7.05 0.75
C ARG A 313 -21.04 -5.72 1.47
N SER A 314 -21.95 -4.75 1.29
CA SER A 314 -21.82 -3.44 1.94
C SER A 314 -21.87 -3.56 3.47
N GLY A 315 -20.81 -3.14 4.13
CA GLY A 315 -20.62 -3.22 5.57
C GLY A 315 -20.02 -4.55 6.05
N ILE A 316 -19.66 -5.48 5.14
CA ILE A 316 -19.07 -6.74 5.55
C ILE A 316 -17.65 -6.55 6.07
N LEU A 317 -17.35 -7.18 7.19
CA LEU A 317 -16.01 -7.42 7.70
C LEU A 317 -15.77 -8.93 7.71
N GLY A 318 -14.85 -9.41 6.87
CA GLY A 318 -14.63 -10.83 6.67
C GLY A 318 -13.15 -11.21 6.70
N VAL A 319 -12.89 -12.43 7.17
CA VAL A 319 -11.57 -13.03 7.12
C VAL A 319 -11.68 -14.45 6.60
N VAL A 320 -10.75 -14.85 5.74
CA VAL A 320 -10.65 -16.22 5.21
C VAL A 320 -9.21 -16.69 5.22
N SER A 321 -9.00 -17.90 5.72
CA SER A 321 -7.71 -18.60 5.75
C SER A 321 -7.85 -19.97 5.12
N VAL A 322 -7.04 -20.28 4.10
CA VAL A 322 -7.01 -21.59 3.46
C VAL A 322 -5.70 -22.32 3.73
N ARG A 323 -5.77 -23.65 3.84
CA ARG A 323 -4.62 -24.54 3.99
C ARG A 323 -4.52 -25.42 2.75
N LEU A 324 -3.41 -25.28 2.01
CA LEU A 324 -3.17 -25.95 0.74
C LEU A 324 -1.87 -26.75 0.80
N GLU A 325 -1.85 -27.90 0.18
CA GLU A 325 -0.64 -28.73 0.05
C GLU A 325 0.36 -28.05 -0.90
N ASP A 326 -0.13 -27.47 -2.00
CA ASP A 326 0.69 -26.81 -3.02
C ASP A 326 0.14 -25.41 -3.37
N PRO A 327 0.41 -24.39 -2.55
CA PRO A 327 -0.01 -23.02 -2.83
C PRO A 327 0.84 -22.38 -3.90
N ILE A 328 0.19 -21.86 -4.94
CA ILE A 328 0.81 -21.14 -6.06
C ILE A 328 0.55 -19.64 -5.85
N PHE A 329 1.62 -18.85 -5.71
CA PHE A 329 1.54 -17.40 -5.58
C PHE A 329 2.02 -16.70 -6.85
N GLU A 330 1.46 -15.53 -7.17
CA GLU A 330 1.85 -14.76 -8.36
C GLU A 330 3.29 -14.20 -8.26
N SER A 331 3.84 -14.07 -7.04
CA SER A 331 5.19 -13.55 -6.81
C SER A 331 5.83 -14.18 -5.56
N GLN A 332 7.16 -14.04 -5.43
CA GLN A 332 7.91 -14.49 -4.25
C GLN A 332 7.49 -13.78 -2.94
N THR A 333 6.93 -12.58 -3.02
CA THR A 333 6.39 -11.86 -1.85
C THR A 333 5.10 -12.48 -1.30
N LYS A 334 4.49 -13.42 -2.04
CA LYS A 334 3.29 -14.20 -1.67
C LYS A 334 2.07 -13.33 -1.36
N ASN A 335 1.95 -12.15 -1.99
CA ASN A 335 0.87 -11.21 -1.74
C ASN A 335 -0.47 -11.64 -2.33
N LYS A 336 -0.47 -12.52 -3.35
CA LYS A 336 -1.67 -12.95 -4.04
C LYS A 336 -1.64 -14.43 -4.38
N LEU A 337 -2.70 -15.15 -4.00
CA LEU A 337 -2.84 -16.58 -4.31
C LEU A 337 -3.41 -16.79 -5.72
N GLY A 338 -2.70 -17.60 -6.53
CA GLY A 338 -3.02 -17.87 -7.93
C GLY A 338 -3.74 -19.20 -8.21
N ASN A 339 -3.86 -20.10 -7.23
CA ASN A 339 -4.50 -21.40 -7.39
C ASN A 339 -5.92 -21.30 -7.94
N THR A 340 -6.17 -21.68 -9.17
CA THR A 340 -7.51 -21.66 -9.79
C THR A 340 -8.35 -22.89 -9.44
N ASP A 341 -7.72 -24.00 -9.18
CA ASP A 341 -8.31 -25.30 -8.82
C ASP A 341 -9.10 -25.26 -7.50
N ILE A 342 -8.73 -24.40 -6.57
CA ILE A 342 -9.40 -24.30 -5.27
C ILE A 342 -10.76 -23.59 -5.32
N ARG A 343 -11.04 -22.81 -6.37
CA ARG A 343 -12.21 -21.94 -6.44
C ARG A 343 -13.52 -22.67 -6.14
N GLN A 344 -13.73 -23.79 -6.81
CA GLN A 344 -15.00 -24.50 -6.74
C GLN A 344 -15.29 -25.06 -5.35
N TRP A 345 -14.31 -25.68 -4.71
CA TRP A 345 -14.52 -26.24 -3.39
C TRP A 345 -14.66 -25.16 -2.32
N VAL A 346 -13.88 -24.07 -2.39
CA VAL A 346 -14.02 -22.93 -1.46
C VAL A 346 -15.42 -22.32 -1.56
N VAL A 347 -15.91 -22.04 -2.79
CA VAL A 347 -17.27 -21.53 -3.00
C VAL A 347 -18.32 -22.46 -2.38
N ASN A 348 -18.21 -23.77 -2.61
CA ASN A 348 -19.18 -24.73 -2.12
C ASN A 348 -19.16 -24.85 -0.59
N GLU A 349 -17.99 -24.93 0.02
CA GLU A 349 -17.84 -25.07 1.47
C GLU A 349 -18.32 -23.82 2.21
N VAL A 350 -17.92 -22.62 1.75
CA VAL A 350 -18.41 -21.36 2.30
C VAL A 350 -19.92 -21.23 2.14
N LYS A 351 -20.46 -21.54 0.95
CA LYS A 351 -21.89 -21.51 0.69
C LYS A 351 -22.66 -22.42 1.66
N GLN A 352 -22.21 -23.66 1.83
CA GLN A 352 -22.87 -24.62 2.71
C GLN A 352 -22.82 -24.17 4.18
N ALA A 353 -21.65 -23.71 4.64
CA ALA A 353 -21.47 -23.28 6.03
C ALA A 353 -22.33 -22.04 6.36
N VAL A 354 -22.32 -21.02 5.50
CA VAL A 354 -23.10 -19.79 5.70
C VAL A 354 -24.61 -20.09 5.60
N ALA A 355 -25.04 -20.89 4.63
CA ALA A 355 -26.45 -21.28 4.51
C ALA A 355 -26.92 -22.06 5.74
N ALA A 356 -26.12 -23.02 6.23
CA ALA A 356 -26.45 -23.80 7.43
C ALA A 356 -26.59 -22.88 8.66
N GLU A 357 -25.73 -21.88 8.82
CA GLU A 357 -25.83 -20.93 9.93
C GLU A 357 -27.07 -20.03 9.79
N LEU A 358 -27.37 -19.54 8.60
CA LEU A 358 -28.58 -18.73 8.35
C LEU A 358 -29.87 -19.51 8.59
N TYR A 359 -29.85 -20.85 8.49
CA TYR A 359 -30.99 -21.68 8.87
C TYR A 359 -31.12 -21.94 10.38
N LYS A 360 -30.00 -21.96 11.10
CA LYS A 360 -29.96 -22.22 12.55
C LYS A 360 -30.16 -21.00 13.41
N ASN A 361 -29.69 -19.84 12.93
CA ASN A 361 -29.60 -18.60 13.70
C ASN A 361 -30.52 -17.54 13.09
N ASP A 362 -31.74 -17.46 13.63
CA ASP A 362 -32.76 -16.49 13.17
C ASP A 362 -32.35 -15.05 13.41
N GLU A 363 -31.61 -14.73 14.47
CA GLU A 363 -31.10 -13.40 14.75
C GLU A 363 -30.12 -12.95 13.66
N PHE A 364 -29.13 -13.80 13.36
CA PHE A 364 -28.16 -13.53 12.28
C PHE A 364 -28.89 -13.32 10.95
N LYS A 365 -29.81 -14.23 10.60
CA LYS A 365 -30.60 -14.14 9.37
C LYS A 365 -31.37 -12.84 9.29
N THR A 366 -32.16 -12.50 10.31
CA THR A 366 -33.03 -11.31 10.32
C THR A 366 -32.20 -10.05 10.17
N THR A 367 -31.16 -9.89 11.02
CA THR A 367 -30.32 -8.70 11.01
C THR A 367 -29.57 -8.53 9.68
N LEU A 368 -29.05 -9.62 9.08
CA LEU A 368 -28.40 -9.59 7.78
C LEU A 368 -29.36 -9.14 6.67
N PHE A 369 -30.57 -9.68 6.62
CA PHE A 369 -31.54 -9.31 5.59
C PHE A 369 -32.07 -7.88 5.78
N GLU A 370 -32.22 -7.41 7.00
CA GLU A 370 -32.53 -6.00 7.29
C GLU A 370 -31.42 -5.07 6.77
N LYS A 371 -30.16 -5.40 7.04
CA LYS A 371 -29.01 -4.65 6.52
C LYS A 371 -29.01 -4.63 4.99
N ILE A 372 -29.22 -5.79 4.34
CA ILE A 372 -29.29 -5.89 2.88
C ILE A 372 -30.42 -5.02 2.32
N ALA A 373 -31.60 -5.04 2.93
CA ALA A 373 -32.74 -4.22 2.52
C ALA A 373 -32.44 -2.72 2.65
N GLN A 374 -31.76 -2.31 3.73
CA GLN A 374 -31.29 -0.94 3.90
C GLN A 374 -30.28 -0.55 2.80
N ASN A 375 -29.30 -1.41 2.51
CA ASN A 375 -28.31 -1.16 1.47
C ASN A 375 -28.97 -1.04 0.08
N GLU A 376 -29.91 -1.93 -0.25
CA GLU A 376 -30.71 -1.86 -1.47
C GLU A 376 -31.49 -0.53 -1.59
N SER A 377 -32.11 -0.10 -0.49
CA SER A 377 -32.82 1.18 -0.44
C SER A 377 -31.90 2.36 -0.70
N ILE A 378 -30.74 2.40 -0.03
CA ILE A 378 -29.72 3.44 -0.21
C ILE A 378 -29.22 3.45 -1.65
N ARG A 379 -28.87 2.30 -2.20
CA ARG A 379 -28.41 2.16 -3.60
C ARG A 379 -29.46 2.68 -4.60
N LYS A 380 -30.73 2.29 -4.42
CA LYS A 380 -31.82 2.78 -5.28
C LYS A 380 -32.02 4.29 -5.17
N GLN A 381 -31.94 4.86 -3.96
CA GLN A 381 -32.02 6.31 -3.76
C GLN A 381 -30.88 7.03 -4.48
N ILE A 382 -29.64 6.55 -4.34
CA ILE A 382 -28.48 7.12 -5.04
C ILE A 382 -28.67 7.03 -6.57
N GLN A 383 -29.13 5.89 -7.09
CA GLN A 383 -29.40 5.72 -8.52
C GLN A 383 -30.46 6.69 -9.04
N ASN A 384 -31.55 6.92 -8.30
CA ASN A 384 -32.59 7.87 -8.67
C ASN A 384 -32.04 9.31 -8.69
N VAL A 385 -31.33 9.73 -7.63
CA VAL A 385 -30.69 11.06 -7.57
C VAL A 385 -29.67 11.24 -8.71
N LYS A 386 -28.89 10.19 -9.01
CA LYS A 386 -27.93 10.16 -10.14
C LYS A 386 -28.66 10.34 -11.49
N LYS A 387 -29.79 9.65 -11.67
CA LYS A 387 -30.61 9.75 -12.89
C LYS A 387 -31.19 11.15 -13.07
N GLU A 388 -31.77 11.72 -12.01
CA GLU A 388 -32.30 13.09 -12.00
C GLU A 388 -31.20 14.11 -12.31
N ALA A 389 -30.03 13.99 -11.69
CA ALA A 389 -28.90 14.88 -11.96
C ALA A 389 -28.41 14.77 -13.41
N LYS A 390 -28.35 13.56 -13.98
CA LYS A 390 -27.99 13.34 -15.39
C LYS A 390 -29.03 13.95 -16.35
N GLU A 391 -30.33 13.85 -16.02
CA GLU A 391 -31.39 14.45 -16.81
C GLU A 391 -31.34 15.98 -16.75
N GLN A 392 -31.06 16.57 -15.57
CA GLN A 392 -30.87 18.01 -15.44
C GLN A 392 -29.63 18.48 -16.22
N ALA A 393 -28.51 17.80 -16.11
CA ALA A 393 -27.30 18.13 -16.86
C ALA A 393 -27.50 18.05 -18.38
N LYS A 394 -28.26 17.08 -18.88
CA LYS A 394 -28.63 17.00 -20.31
C LYS A 394 -29.47 18.18 -20.79
N LYS A 395 -30.34 18.73 -19.93
CA LYS A 395 -31.14 19.93 -20.25
C LYS A 395 -30.29 21.20 -20.30
N ILE A 396 -29.16 21.25 -19.56
CA ILE A 396 -28.33 22.46 -19.43
C ILE A 396 -27.27 22.54 -20.54
N SER A 397 -26.66 21.47 -20.99
CA SER A 397 -25.79 21.41 -22.19
C SER A 397 -25.16 20.01 -22.38
N LEU A 398 -24.84 19.67 -23.64
CA LEU A 398 -24.01 18.52 -24.01
C LEU A 398 -22.51 18.69 -23.65
N LYS A 399 -22.10 19.87 -23.14
CA LYS A 399 -20.75 20.19 -22.69
C LYS A 399 -20.79 20.69 -21.25
N ILE A 400 -19.84 20.29 -20.43
CA ILE A 400 -19.64 20.84 -19.08
C ILE A 400 -19.35 22.33 -19.22
N PRO A 401 -20.23 23.24 -18.70
CA PRO A 401 -20.25 24.65 -19.14
C PRO A 401 -18.93 25.39 -18.93
N LYS A 402 -18.18 25.03 -17.89
CA LYS A 402 -16.96 25.75 -17.44
C LYS A 402 -15.66 25.07 -17.86
N LEU A 403 -15.71 23.80 -18.25
CA LEU A 403 -14.50 23.05 -18.58
C LEU A 403 -13.89 23.61 -19.88
N ARG A 404 -12.65 24.04 -19.80
CA ARG A 404 -11.79 24.29 -20.94
C ARG A 404 -10.87 23.09 -21.09
N ASP A 405 -11.33 22.11 -21.82
CA ASP A 405 -10.70 20.79 -21.95
C ASP A 405 -9.39 20.81 -22.75
N CYS A 406 -8.62 19.74 -22.63
CA CYS A 406 -7.44 19.49 -23.45
C CYS A 406 -7.70 18.39 -24.49
N LYS A 407 -6.74 18.20 -25.41
CA LYS A 407 -6.88 17.25 -26.51
C LYS A 407 -6.60 15.81 -26.11
N TYR A 408 -5.58 15.58 -25.27
CA TYR A 408 -5.13 14.25 -24.86
C TYR A 408 -5.51 14.00 -23.40
N HIS A 409 -6.12 12.84 -23.12
CA HIS A 409 -6.56 12.47 -21.79
C HIS A 409 -5.81 11.23 -21.30
N TYR A 410 -5.69 11.07 -19.99
CA TYR A 410 -5.12 9.89 -19.35
C TYR A 410 -5.96 8.63 -19.67
N SER A 411 -7.29 8.75 -19.67
CA SER A 411 -8.23 7.69 -20.09
C SER A 411 -8.02 7.21 -21.53
N ASP A 412 -7.39 8.03 -22.39
CA ASP A 412 -7.09 7.68 -23.77
C ASP A 412 -5.77 6.91 -23.90
N PHE A 413 -5.08 6.63 -22.79
CA PHE A 413 -3.84 5.87 -22.79
C PHE A 413 -4.11 4.44 -23.25
N ASP A 414 -3.74 4.12 -24.48
CA ASP A 414 -3.82 2.79 -25.07
C ASP A 414 -2.42 2.34 -25.51
N GLY A 415 -2.10 1.07 -25.24
CA GLY A 415 -0.84 0.43 -25.67
C GLY A 415 -0.57 0.51 -27.18
N LYS A 416 -1.58 0.79 -27.99
CA LYS A 416 -1.51 0.89 -29.46
C LYS A 416 -1.12 2.28 -29.97
N LYS A 417 -1.16 3.34 -29.15
CA LYS A 417 -0.81 4.72 -29.55
C LYS A 417 0.69 4.88 -29.81
N LYS A 418 1.06 5.90 -30.61
CA LYS A 418 2.45 6.30 -30.83
C LYS A 418 3.10 6.79 -29.54
N GLN A 419 4.40 6.65 -29.38
CA GLN A 419 5.14 7.01 -28.17
C GLN A 419 4.90 8.46 -27.73
N ASP A 420 4.89 9.41 -28.68
CA ASP A 420 4.64 10.84 -28.38
C ASP A 420 3.22 11.09 -27.86
N GLU A 421 2.22 10.38 -28.35
CA GLU A 421 0.84 10.51 -27.88
C GLU A 421 0.67 9.89 -26.48
N LYS A 422 1.35 8.77 -26.20
CA LYS A 422 1.40 8.17 -24.87
C LYS A 422 1.97 9.14 -23.85
N LEU A 423 3.06 9.81 -24.16
CA LEU A 423 3.67 10.82 -23.29
C LEU A 423 2.72 12.01 -23.06
N LYS A 424 1.94 12.43 -24.06
CA LYS A 424 0.94 13.49 -23.92
C LYS A 424 -0.23 13.06 -23.04
N CYS A 425 -0.70 11.82 -23.14
CA CYS A 425 -1.73 11.28 -22.24
C CYS A 425 -1.27 11.27 -20.78
N LEU A 426 -0.03 10.82 -20.50
CA LEU A 426 0.59 10.82 -19.18
C LEU A 426 0.95 12.22 -18.66
N ALA A 427 1.00 13.22 -19.53
CA ALA A 427 1.19 14.62 -19.16
C ALA A 427 -0.13 15.37 -18.96
N SER A 428 -1.30 14.72 -19.16
CA SER A 428 -2.61 15.37 -19.06
C SER A 428 -2.87 15.88 -17.66
N THR A 429 -3.28 17.15 -17.57
CA THR A 429 -3.43 17.85 -16.30
C THR A 429 -4.71 18.69 -16.33
N ILE A 430 -5.52 18.64 -15.27
CA ILE A 430 -6.62 19.57 -15.06
C ILE A 430 -6.32 20.47 -13.88
N PHE A 431 -6.50 21.78 -14.06
CA PHE A 431 -6.39 22.78 -13.01
C PHE A 431 -7.79 23.16 -12.51
N LEU A 432 -8.05 22.96 -11.23
CA LEU A 432 -9.23 23.47 -10.52
C LEU A 432 -8.86 24.83 -9.95
N THR A 433 -9.35 25.92 -10.57
CA THR A 433 -8.91 27.27 -10.25
C THR A 433 -9.94 28.04 -9.45
N GLU A 434 -9.46 28.95 -8.58
CA GLU A 434 -10.30 29.87 -7.85
C GLU A 434 -10.82 30.98 -8.77
N GLY A 435 -12.13 30.94 -9.09
CA GLY A 435 -12.82 32.00 -9.82
C GLY A 435 -12.48 32.11 -11.31
N ASP A 436 -13.26 32.94 -11.98
CA ASP A 436 -13.16 33.13 -13.44
C ASP A 436 -11.93 33.98 -13.86
N SER A 437 -11.44 34.87 -13.01
CA SER A 437 -10.27 35.73 -13.33
C SER A 437 -8.98 34.92 -13.44
N ALA A 438 -8.66 34.12 -12.41
CA ALA A 438 -7.51 33.22 -12.43
C ALA A 438 -7.66 32.17 -13.54
N GLY A 439 -8.87 31.59 -13.68
CA GLY A 439 -9.20 30.65 -14.74
C GLY A 439 -8.96 31.22 -16.13
N SER A 440 -9.36 32.45 -16.41
CA SER A 440 -9.15 33.11 -17.71
C SER A 440 -7.66 33.27 -18.05
N ASN A 441 -6.87 33.80 -17.12
CA ASN A 441 -5.41 33.96 -17.33
C ASN A 441 -4.72 32.62 -17.60
N MET A 442 -5.11 31.57 -16.86
CA MET A 442 -4.58 30.23 -17.04
C MET A 442 -5.02 29.60 -18.38
N ILE A 443 -6.27 29.83 -18.82
CA ILE A 443 -6.79 29.33 -20.11
C ILE A 443 -5.95 29.89 -21.27
N TYR A 444 -5.55 31.17 -21.22
CA TYR A 444 -4.69 31.76 -22.26
C TYR A 444 -3.26 31.23 -22.22
N ALA A 445 -2.76 30.90 -21.05
CA ALA A 445 -1.39 30.47 -20.84
C ALA A 445 -1.13 28.97 -21.03
N ARG A 446 -2.19 28.14 -20.92
CA ARG A 446 -2.10 26.68 -20.88
C ARG A 446 -1.65 26.06 -22.22
N ASN A 447 -1.14 24.85 -22.16
CA ASN A 447 -1.00 23.99 -23.32
C ASN A 447 -2.33 23.29 -23.64
N PRO A 448 -3.03 23.65 -24.74
CA PRO A 448 -4.33 23.06 -25.06
C PRO A 448 -4.26 21.56 -25.42
N GLU A 449 -3.08 21.01 -25.69
CA GLU A 449 -2.93 19.59 -25.96
C GLU A 449 -3.04 18.72 -24.68
N THR A 450 -2.49 19.20 -23.56
CA THR A 450 -2.34 18.37 -22.33
C THR A 450 -2.90 19.03 -21.06
N GLN A 451 -3.32 20.30 -21.12
CA GLN A 451 -3.77 21.04 -19.94
C GLN A 451 -5.21 21.51 -20.09
N ALA A 452 -6.06 21.12 -19.15
CA ALA A 452 -7.43 21.56 -18.99
C ALA A 452 -7.57 22.52 -17.80
N VAL A 453 -8.59 23.38 -17.83
CA VAL A 453 -8.89 24.33 -16.75
C VAL A 453 -10.38 24.27 -16.41
N PHE A 454 -10.69 24.18 -15.12
CA PHE A 454 -12.03 24.22 -14.57
C PHE A 454 -12.13 25.32 -13.51
N PRO A 455 -12.68 26.50 -13.82
CA PRO A 455 -12.89 27.57 -12.86
C PRO A 455 -14.03 27.27 -11.89
N LEU A 456 -13.80 27.42 -10.60
CA LEU A 456 -14.80 27.28 -9.54
C LEU A 456 -15.66 28.56 -9.40
N ARG A 457 -16.91 28.41 -8.97
CA ARG A 457 -17.79 29.52 -8.59
C ARG A 457 -17.77 29.75 -7.08
N GLY A 458 -16.70 30.38 -6.58
CA GLY A 458 -16.55 30.63 -5.16
C GLY A 458 -16.11 29.40 -4.36
N LYS A 459 -16.42 29.37 -3.07
CA LYS A 459 -15.99 28.32 -2.16
C LYS A 459 -16.82 27.04 -2.39
N PRO A 460 -16.18 25.88 -2.63
CA PRO A 460 -16.89 24.60 -2.73
C PRO A 460 -17.65 24.27 -1.44
N PHE A 461 -18.66 23.44 -1.57
CA PHE A 461 -19.44 22.97 -0.41
C PHE A 461 -18.59 22.04 0.48
N ASN A 462 -18.66 22.24 1.82
CA ASN A 462 -18.03 21.34 2.76
C ASN A 462 -18.80 20.01 2.85
N VAL A 463 -18.15 18.93 2.46
CA VAL A 463 -18.75 17.59 2.37
C VAL A 463 -18.49 16.71 3.60
N GLN A 464 -17.71 17.18 4.59
CA GLN A 464 -17.43 16.41 5.79
C GLN A 464 -18.73 16.01 6.52
N GLY A 465 -18.88 14.74 6.83
CA GLY A 465 -20.08 14.18 7.46
C GLY A 465 -21.33 14.16 6.57
N LYS A 466 -21.20 14.44 5.25
CA LYS A 466 -22.33 14.41 4.31
C LYS A 466 -22.34 13.11 3.50
N LYS A 467 -23.56 12.65 3.18
CA LYS A 467 -23.76 11.47 2.35
C LYS A 467 -23.35 11.74 0.89
N LYS A 468 -22.97 10.69 0.16
CA LYS A 468 -22.51 10.74 -1.23
C LYS A 468 -23.52 11.40 -2.19
N GLU A 469 -24.81 11.39 -1.87
CA GLU A 469 -25.90 12.03 -2.65
C GLU A 469 -25.70 13.55 -2.81
N ILE A 470 -24.97 14.21 -1.89
CA ILE A 470 -24.72 15.65 -1.98
C ILE A 470 -23.94 16.03 -3.25
N MET A 471 -23.07 15.13 -3.76
CA MET A 471 -22.36 15.36 -5.01
C MET A 471 -23.28 15.55 -6.20
N TYR A 472 -24.39 14.81 -6.23
CA TYR A 472 -25.37 14.88 -7.32
C TYR A 472 -26.33 16.06 -7.17
N LYS A 473 -26.54 16.54 -5.95
CA LYS A 473 -27.41 17.69 -5.64
C LYS A 473 -26.68 19.03 -5.76
N ASN A 474 -25.34 19.03 -5.62
CA ASN A 474 -24.52 20.23 -5.76
C ASN A 474 -23.93 20.31 -7.17
N GLU A 475 -24.33 21.28 -7.94
CA GLU A 475 -23.97 21.45 -9.36
C GLU A 475 -22.44 21.51 -9.55
N GLU A 476 -21.72 22.23 -8.68
CA GLU A 476 -20.28 22.41 -8.77
C GLU A 476 -19.54 21.07 -8.54
N LEU A 477 -19.86 20.35 -7.46
CA LEU A 477 -19.27 19.06 -7.14
C LEU A 477 -19.58 18.01 -8.22
N TYR A 478 -20.81 18.06 -8.75
CA TYR A 478 -21.22 17.18 -9.85
C TYR A 478 -20.39 17.43 -11.12
N PHE A 479 -20.20 18.69 -11.50
CA PHE A 479 -19.41 19.02 -12.69
C PHE A 479 -17.92 18.71 -12.53
N ILE A 480 -17.34 18.86 -11.33
CA ILE A 480 -15.97 18.41 -11.05
C ILE A 480 -15.87 16.90 -11.29
N MET A 481 -16.77 16.11 -10.70
CA MET A 481 -16.80 14.66 -10.86
C MET A 481 -16.93 14.24 -12.34
N GLN A 482 -17.82 14.89 -13.09
CA GLN A 482 -18.02 14.63 -14.52
C GLN A 482 -16.81 15.05 -15.36
N ALA A 483 -16.18 16.19 -15.05
CA ALA A 483 -14.98 16.66 -15.72
C ALA A 483 -13.82 15.65 -15.56
N LEU A 484 -13.70 15.07 -14.38
CA LEU A 484 -12.67 14.09 -14.07
C LEU A 484 -12.98 12.69 -14.61
N GLY A 485 -14.26 12.37 -14.91
CA GLY A 485 -14.67 11.05 -15.38
C GLY A 485 -14.69 9.97 -14.30
N ILE A 486 -14.75 10.34 -13.01
CA ILE A 486 -14.59 9.44 -11.85
C ILE A 486 -15.92 9.04 -11.19
N GLU A 487 -17.04 9.20 -11.88
CA GLU A 487 -18.37 8.91 -11.32
C GLU A 487 -18.52 7.45 -10.87
N ASP A 488 -18.08 6.52 -11.71
CA ASP A 488 -18.23 5.08 -11.50
C ASP A 488 -16.95 4.42 -10.97
N SER A 489 -15.77 4.82 -11.47
CA SER A 489 -14.46 4.28 -11.07
C SER A 489 -13.35 5.28 -11.39
N ILE A 490 -12.28 5.26 -10.61
CA ILE A 490 -11.05 6.01 -10.91
C ILE A 490 -10.32 5.47 -12.17
N GLU A 491 -10.64 4.27 -12.62
CA GLU A 491 -10.10 3.70 -13.87
C GLU A 491 -10.47 4.53 -15.11
N ASN A 492 -11.57 5.29 -15.01
CA ASN A 492 -12.04 6.20 -16.05
C ASN A 492 -11.47 7.62 -15.91
N LEU A 493 -10.49 7.83 -15.03
CA LEU A 493 -9.89 9.14 -14.79
C LEU A 493 -9.35 9.75 -16.08
N ARG A 494 -9.82 10.97 -16.39
CA ARG A 494 -9.50 11.65 -17.65
C ARG A 494 -8.13 12.34 -17.65
N TYR A 495 -7.59 12.71 -16.50
CA TYR A 495 -6.35 13.47 -16.38
C TYR A 495 -5.38 12.78 -15.42
N ASP A 496 -4.12 12.64 -15.84
CA ASP A 496 -3.07 12.07 -14.98
C ASP A 496 -2.87 12.92 -13.70
N LYS A 497 -2.98 14.25 -13.82
CA LYS A 497 -2.83 15.16 -12.68
C LYS A 497 -4.07 16.00 -12.48
N VAL A 498 -4.63 15.95 -11.28
CA VAL A 498 -5.67 16.85 -10.78
C VAL A 498 -5.00 17.87 -9.87
N VAL A 499 -4.96 19.12 -10.30
CA VAL A 499 -4.18 20.16 -9.64
C VAL A 499 -5.11 21.23 -9.07
N ILE A 500 -5.06 21.42 -7.76
CA ILE A 500 -5.75 22.52 -7.07
C ILE A 500 -4.89 23.78 -7.22
N ALA A 501 -5.43 24.78 -7.87
CA ALA A 501 -4.79 26.07 -8.12
C ALA A 501 -5.61 27.19 -7.45
N SER A 502 -5.28 27.50 -6.21
CA SER A 502 -5.92 28.53 -5.39
C SER A 502 -4.96 29.68 -5.09
N ASP A 503 -5.51 30.83 -4.75
CA ASP A 503 -4.74 31.99 -4.32
C ASP A 503 -3.92 31.68 -3.06
N ALA A 504 -2.87 32.46 -2.82
CA ALA A 504 -1.99 32.32 -1.65
C ALA A 504 -2.52 33.11 -0.42
N ASP A 505 -3.81 33.38 -0.37
CA ASP A 505 -4.48 34.08 0.71
C ASP A 505 -5.34 33.13 1.58
N VAL A 506 -6.04 33.67 2.58
CA VAL A 506 -6.85 32.90 3.52
C VAL A 506 -8.03 32.20 2.81
N ASP A 507 -8.62 32.85 1.82
CA ASP A 507 -9.75 32.31 1.05
C ASP A 507 -9.29 31.18 0.14
N GLY A 508 -8.15 31.33 -0.52
CA GLY A 508 -7.55 30.28 -1.34
C GLY A 508 -7.12 29.06 -0.52
N PHE A 509 -6.59 29.26 0.70
CA PHE A 509 -6.34 28.15 1.63
C PHE A 509 -7.62 27.41 2.01
N HIS A 510 -8.72 28.13 2.23
CA HIS A 510 -10.02 27.53 2.54
C HIS A 510 -10.56 26.72 1.36
N ILE A 511 -10.51 27.26 0.13
CA ILE A 511 -10.92 26.54 -1.10
C ILE A 511 -10.09 25.26 -1.28
N ARG A 512 -8.78 25.35 -1.08
CA ARG A 512 -7.86 24.19 -1.12
C ARG A 512 -8.30 23.11 -0.14
N LEU A 513 -8.57 23.49 1.11
CA LEU A 513 -8.99 22.57 2.15
C LEU A 513 -10.34 21.91 1.84
N LEU A 514 -11.33 22.67 1.31
CA LEU A 514 -12.62 22.15 0.91
C LEU A 514 -12.52 21.15 -0.26
N LEU A 515 -11.68 21.42 -1.26
CA LEU A 515 -11.43 20.49 -2.36
C LEU A 515 -10.68 19.24 -1.88
N MET A 516 -9.69 19.38 -1.01
CA MET A 516 -9.02 18.22 -0.40
C MET A 516 -10.01 17.37 0.38
N THR A 517 -10.91 17.99 1.17
CA THR A 517 -11.97 17.29 1.89
C THR A 517 -12.88 16.52 0.93
N TYR A 518 -13.28 17.14 -0.20
CA TYR A 518 -14.08 16.48 -1.24
C TYR A 518 -13.40 15.22 -1.79
N PHE A 519 -12.13 15.32 -2.19
CA PHE A 519 -11.39 14.19 -2.73
C PHE A 519 -11.10 13.11 -1.68
N MET A 520 -10.75 13.50 -0.46
CA MET A 520 -10.46 12.56 0.63
C MET A 520 -11.71 11.85 1.16
N THR A 521 -12.89 12.49 1.08
CA THR A 521 -14.16 11.89 1.52
C THR A 521 -14.71 10.91 0.48
N TYR A 522 -14.76 11.31 -0.80
CA TYR A 522 -15.48 10.54 -1.81
C TYR A 522 -14.59 9.83 -2.84
N PHE A 523 -13.36 10.28 -3.01
CA PHE A 523 -12.42 9.78 -4.03
C PHE A 523 -11.04 9.49 -3.44
N ARG A 524 -11.00 8.91 -2.24
CA ARG A 524 -9.76 8.55 -1.55
C ARG A 524 -8.78 7.74 -2.42
N PRO A 525 -9.25 6.75 -3.23
CA PRO A 525 -8.35 6.03 -4.15
C PRO A 525 -7.61 6.93 -5.14
N LEU A 526 -8.21 8.03 -5.62
CA LEU A 526 -7.54 9.01 -6.49
C LEU A 526 -6.35 9.67 -5.79
N VAL A 527 -6.49 9.98 -4.50
CA VAL A 527 -5.41 10.56 -3.70
C VAL A 527 -4.33 9.52 -3.41
N GLN A 528 -4.71 8.30 -3.02
CA GLN A 528 -3.80 7.18 -2.74
C GLN A 528 -2.99 6.77 -3.97
N SER A 529 -3.60 6.79 -5.16
CA SER A 529 -2.91 6.53 -6.44
C SER A 529 -2.01 7.70 -6.88
N GLY A 530 -2.06 8.84 -6.16
CA GLY A 530 -1.13 9.94 -6.34
C GLY A 530 -1.45 10.88 -7.50
N HIS A 531 -2.72 11.02 -7.85
CA HIS A 531 -3.18 11.91 -8.92
C HIS A 531 -3.56 13.32 -8.44
N LEU A 532 -3.63 13.58 -7.12
CA LEU A 532 -3.98 14.89 -6.57
C LEU A 532 -2.75 15.72 -6.21
N TYR A 533 -2.74 16.98 -6.67
CA TYR A 533 -1.63 17.92 -6.47
C TYR A 533 -2.14 19.31 -6.09
N ILE A 534 -1.28 20.09 -5.45
CA ILE A 534 -1.45 21.51 -5.19
C ILE A 534 -0.43 22.25 -6.04
N LEU A 535 -0.88 23.28 -6.75
CA LEU A 535 0.01 24.17 -7.50
C LEU A 535 0.73 25.14 -6.54
N GLU A 536 2.05 25.14 -6.55
CA GLU A 536 2.83 26.17 -5.91
C GLU A 536 2.93 27.38 -6.86
N THR A 537 2.46 28.52 -6.42
CA THR A 537 2.52 29.79 -7.17
C THR A 537 3.51 30.74 -6.53
N PRO A 538 4.21 31.56 -7.32
CA PRO A 538 5.17 32.50 -6.75
C PRO A 538 4.45 33.54 -5.89
N LEU A 539 5.05 33.85 -4.74
CA LEU A 539 4.59 34.89 -3.81
C LEU A 539 5.13 36.25 -4.19
N PHE A 540 6.32 36.30 -4.80
CA PHE A 540 6.99 37.53 -5.17
C PHE A 540 7.60 37.46 -6.57
N ARG A 541 7.64 38.59 -7.24
CA ARG A 541 8.48 38.84 -8.41
C ARG A 541 9.50 39.92 -8.08
N VAL A 542 10.78 39.59 -8.22
CA VAL A 542 11.89 40.52 -8.09
C VAL A 542 12.47 40.76 -9.48
N ARG A 543 12.44 41.97 -9.99
CA ARG A 543 12.89 42.26 -11.35
C ARG A 543 13.82 43.47 -11.42
N ASN A 544 14.67 43.48 -12.43
CA ASN A 544 15.40 44.64 -12.92
C ASN A 544 15.21 44.72 -14.44
N LYS A 545 15.86 45.71 -15.09
CA LYS A 545 15.76 45.93 -16.56
C LYS A 545 16.21 44.72 -17.40
N LYS A 546 16.91 43.75 -16.82
CA LYS A 546 17.53 42.62 -17.54
C LYS A 546 16.95 41.25 -17.18
N LYS A 547 16.43 41.07 -15.98
CA LYS A 547 16.03 39.74 -15.46
C LYS A 547 14.84 39.87 -14.53
N ASN A 548 13.92 38.89 -14.63
CA ASN A 548 12.82 38.64 -13.69
C ASN A 548 13.12 37.33 -12.93
N ILE A 549 12.99 37.37 -11.60
CA ILE A 549 13.09 36.18 -10.74
C ILE A 549 11.78 36.05 -9.97
N TYR A 550 11.19 34.87 -10.02
CA TYR A 550 9.97 34.53 -9.28
C TYR A 550 10.35 33.74 -8.04
N CYS A 551 9.84 34.15 -6.89
CA CYS A 551 10.21 33.64 -5.59
C CYS A 551 8.99 33.06 -4.89
N TYR A 552 9.13 31.87 -4.32
CA TYR A 552 8.08 31.08 -3.68
C TYR A 552 8.17 31.14 -2.15
N SER A 553 9.24 31.74 -1.63
CA SER A 553 9.46 31.98 -0.20
C SER A 553 10.11 33.32 0.04
N GLU A 554 10.08 33.79 1.29
CA GLU A 554 10.81 34.99 1.73
C GLU A 554 12.33 34.83 1.52
N GLU A 555 12.86 33.64 1.76
CA GLU A 555 14.27 33.32 1.56
C GLU A 555 14.67 33.42 0.09
N GLU A 556 13.87 32.87 -0.83
CA GLU A 556 14.09 33.02 -2.27
C GLU A 556 14.03 34.49 -2.69
N ARG A 557 13.13 35.29 -2.11
CA ARG A 557 13.06 36.74 -2.35
C ARG A 557 14.34 37.44 -1.93
N GLU A 558 14.85 37.18 -0.73
CA GLU A 558 16.08 37.80 -0.24
C GLU A 558 17.30 37.44 -1.11
N ASN A 559 17.38 36.19 -1.54
CA ASN A 559 18.43 35.72 -2.44
C ASN A 559 18.34 36.41 -3.82
N ALA A 560 17.11 36.55 -4.36
CA ALA A 560 16.87 37.25 -5.61
C ALA A 560 17.25 38.75 -5.53
N ILE A 561 16.98 39.42 -4.40
CA ILE A 561 17.39 40.82 -4.17
C ILE A 561 18.92 40.92 -4.14
N LYS A 562 19.61 39.99 -3.49
CA LYS A 562 21.09 39.95 -3.48
C LYS A 562 21.66 39.76 -4.89
N GLU A 563 21.04 38.86 -5.68
CA GLU A 563 21.47 38.56 -7.06
C GLU A 563 21.27 39.75 -8.02
N LEU A 564 20.11 40.41 -7.96
CA LEU A 564 19.75 41.50 -8.89
C LEU A 564 20.32 42.83 -8.49
N GLY A 565 20.78 43.00 -7.24
CA GLY A 565 21.42 44.18 -6.73
C GLY A 565 20.46 45.33 -6.37
N ARG A 566 21.06 46.50 -5.99
CA ARG A 566 20.29 47.68 -5.59
C ARG A 566 19.44 48.22 -6.75
N GLY A 567 18.17 48.56 -6.47
CA GLY A 567 17.24 49.17 -7.44
C GLY A 567 16.37 48.14 -8.17
N CYS A 568 16.30 46.90 -7.71
CA CYS A 568 15.30 45.94 -8.19
C CYS A 568 13.89 46.31 -7.71
N GLU A 569 12.90 46.08 -8.55
CA GLU A 569 11.47 46.24 -8.23
C GLU A 569 10.95 44.92 -7.66
N ILE A 570 10.20 45.02 -6.56
CA ILE A 570 9.60 43.86 -5.90
C ILE A 570 8.08 43.98 -6.01
N THR A 571 7.44 42.97 -6.59
CA THR A 571 5.98 42.86 -6.65
C THR A 571 5.57 41.65 -5.82
N ARG A 572 4.61 41.82 -4.91
CA ARG A 572 3.96 40.70 -4.18
C ARG A 572 2.68 40.34 -4.91
N PHE A 573 2.51 39.05 -5.24
CA PHE A 573 1.26 38.53 -5.77
C PHE A 573 0.33 38.15 -4.61
N LYS A 574 -0.89 38.66 -4.62
CA LYS A 574 -1.92 38.31 -3.63
C LYS A 574 -2.83 37.21 -4.14
N GLY A 575 -3.08 37.19 -5.45
CA GLY A 575 -3.91 36.17 -6.08
C GLY A 575 -3.45 35.81 -7.49
N LEU A 576 -3.90 34.68 -7.99
CA LEU A 576 -3.60 34.16 -9.34
C LEU A 576 -4.10 35.10 -10.45
N GLY A 577 -5.15 35.86 -10.18
CA GLY A 577 -5.70 36.85 -11.11
C GLY A 577 -4.76 38.04 -11.40
N GLU A 578 -3.77 38.30 -10.56
CA GLU A 578 -2.77 39.38 -10.74
C GLU A 578 -1.62 38.96 -11.66
N ILE A 579 -1.49 37.63 -11.95
CA ILE A 579 -0.42 37.09 -12.79
C ILE A 579 -0.87 37.18 -14.25
N SER A 580 -0.09 37.87 -15.09
CA SER A 580 -0.42 37.94 -16.51
C SER A 580 -0.31 36.58 -17.21
N PRO A 581 -1.07 36.34 -18.32
CA PRO A 581 -1.00 35.06 -19.03
C PRO A 581 0.40 34.63 -19.48
N GLN A 582 1.24 35.62 -19.84
CA GLN A 582 2.62 35.36 -20.27
C GLN A 582 3.50 34.85 -19.12
N GLU A 583 3.28 35.40 -17.91
CA GLU A 583 3.96 34.93 -16.70
C GLU A 583 3.42 33.58 -16.26
N PHE A 584 2.11 33.39 -16.31
CA PHE A 584 1.48 32.12 -15.98
C PHE A 584 2.04 30.94 -16.78
N GLY A 585 2.33 31.14 -18.06
CA GLY A 585 2.93 30.11 -18.92
C GLY A 585 4.25 29.56 -18.39
N GLN A 586 4.99 30.36 -17.60
CA GLN A 586 6.24 29.90 -16.96
C GLN A 586 5.97 28.98 -15.76
N PHE A 587 4.87 29.21 -15.02
CA PHE A 587 4.55 28.47 -13.79
C PHE A 587 3.79 27.19 -14.03
N ILE A 588 3.02 27.10 -15.11
CA ILE A 588 2.26 25.89 -15.48
C ILE A 588 2.92 25.09 -16.62
N GLY A 589 4.04 25.59 -17.18
CA GLY A 589 4.83 24.95 -18.22
C GLY A 589 5.94 24.04 -17.68
N LYS A 590 7.12 24.09 -18.31
CA LYS A 590 8.27 23.27 -17.89
C LYS A 590 8.78 23.52 -16.49
N GLY A 591 8.49 24.68 -15.91
CA GLY A 591 8.89 25.09 -14.55
C GLY A 591 7.83 24.86 -13.49
N ILE A 592 6.78 24.10 -13.78
CA ILE A 592 5.67 23.87 -12.84
C ILE A 592 6.17 23.22 -11.54
N ARG A 593 5.78 23.82 -10.41
CA ARG A 593 6.03 23.27 -9.07
C ARG A 593 4.71 22.71 -8.53
N LEU A 594 4.70 21.40 -8.27
CA LEU A 594 3.53 20.68 -7.77
C LEU A 594 3.86 19.97 -6.47
N GLN A 595 3.07 20.23 -5.44
CA GLN A 595 3.09 19.49 -4.19
C GLN A 595 2.09 18.33 -4.30
N LYS A 596 2.58 17.08 -4.24
CA LYS A 596 1.74 15.89 -4.24
C LYS A 596 1.00 15.78 -2.91
N VAL A 597 -0.30 15.51 -2.99
CA VAL A 597 -1.11 15.18 -1.81
C VAL A 597 -1.01 13.67 -1.57
N SER A 598 -0.64 13.27 -0.34
CA SER A 598 -0.53 11.87 0.06
C SER A 598 -1.29 11.62 1.37
N ILE A 599 -1.70 10.37 1.59
CA ILE A 599 -2.34 9.90 2.80
C ILE A 599 -1.41 8.87 3.45
N ASP A 600 -0.89 9.19 4.64
CA ASP A 600 0.03 8.30 5.35
C ASP A 600 -0.70 7.25 6.20
N CYS A 601 -1.87 7.61 6.76
CA CYS A 601 -2.66 6.74 7.62
C CYS A 601 -4.14 7.15 7.58
N ASP A 602 -5.01 6.23 7.15
CA ASP A 602 -6.45 6.51 6.98
C ASP A 602 -7.14 6.87 8.31
N LYS A 603 -6.89 6.14 9.40
CA LYS A 603 -7.48 6.45 10.73
C LYS A 603 -7.10 7.84 11.23
N LYS A 604 -5.85 8.24 11.04
CA LYS A 604 -5.39 9.59 11.43
C LYS A 604 -6.03 10.66 10.56
N LEU A 605 -6.20 10.39 9.28
CA LEU A 605 -6.87 11.29 8.34
C LEU A 605 -8.31 11.56 8.75
N ASP A 606 -9.10 10.51 9.04
CA ASP A 606 -10.51 10.66 9.41
C ASP A 606 -10.68 11.50 10.69
N GLY A 607 -9.84 11.28 11.69
CA GLY A 607 -9.81 12.10 12.90
C GLY A 607 -9.45 13.56 12.63
N MET A 608 -8.48 13.83 11.76
CA MET A 608 -8.11 15.18 11.35
C MET A 608 -9.22 15.87 10.55
N MET A 609 -9.87 15.15 9.63
CA MET A 609 -10.97 15.69 8.85
C MET A 609 -12.17 16.03 9.74
N GLU A 610 -12.51 15.17 10.69
CA GLU A 610 -13.58 15.46 11.66
C GLU A 610 -13.22 16.66 12.55
N PHE A 611 -11.98 16.75 13.01
CA PHE A 611 -11.51 17.87 13.82
C PHE A 611 -11.53 19.20 13.05
N TYR A 612 -10.94 19.26 11.84
CA TYR A 612 -10.78 20.52 11.10
C TYR A 612 -12.00 20.90 10.26
N MET A 613 -12.75 19.93 9.74
CA MET A 613 -13.84 20.14 8.79
C MET A 613 -15.22 19.72 9.33
N GLY A 614 -15.28 19.01 10.45
CA GLY A 614 -16.53 18.57 11.10
C GLY A 614 -17.25 19.68 11.88
N GLY A 615 -18.25 19.28 12.67
CA GLY A 615 -19.12 20.20 13.44
C GLY A 615 -18.57 20.72 14.78
N ASN A 616 -17.39 20.29 15.22
CA ASN A 616 -16.81 20.52 16.56
C ASN A 616 -16.16 21.91 16.74
N THR A 617 -16.90 22.96 16.53
CA THR A 617 -16.45 24.37 16.55
C THR A 617 -15.76 24.76 17.88
N ASP A 618 -16.27 24.28 19.01
CA ASP A 618 -15.73 24.64 20.32
C ASP A 618 -14.33 24.08 20.55
N GLN A 619 -14.09 22.81 20.20
CA GLN A 619 -12.76 22.20 20.30
C GLN A 619 -11.72 22.89 19.41
N ARG A 620 -12.13 23.33 18.19
CA ARG A 620 -11.24 24.11 17.31
C ARG A 620 -10.93 25.48 17.86
N ARG A 621 -11.94 26.16 18.45
CA ARG A 621 -11.72 27.45 19.11
C ARG A 621 -10.70 27.31 20.24
N ASP A 622 -10.88 26.32 21.11
CA ASP A 622 -9.99 26.09 22.24
C ASP A 622 -8.57 25.75 21.75
N PHE A 623 -8.44 24.87 20.74
CA PHE A 623 -7.16 24.58 20.10
C PHE A 623 -6.46 25.83 19.54
N ILE A 624 -7.22 26.75 18.89
CA ILE A 624 -6.67 28.00 18.38
C ILE A 624 -6.19 28.88 19.53
N LEU A 625 -6.97 29.01 20.59
CA LEU A 625 -6.60 29.81 21.75
C LEU A 625 -5.35 29.29 22.45
N ASP A 626 -5.19 27.97 22.55
CA ASP A 626 -4.03 27.32 23.15
C ASP A 626 -2.75 27.45 22.30
N ASN A 627 -2.87 27.75 21.02
CA ASN A 627 -1.74 27.81 20.07
C ASN A 627 -1.49 29.22 19.49
N ILE A 628 -2.20 30.26 19.97
CA ILE A 628 -1.95 31.69 19.60
C ILE A 628 -0.91 32.33 20.55
N LEU A 629 0.21 31.72 20.78
CA LEU A 629 1.31 32.35 21.54
C LEU A 629 2.42 32.83 20.61
#